data_523be562e4ef57247f8028b711090748
#
_entry.id   523be562e4ef57247f8028b711090748
#
_cell.length_a   1.000
_cell.length_b   1.000
_cell.length_c   1.000
_cell.angle_alpha   90.00
_cell.angle_beta   90.00
_cell.angle_gamma   90.00
#
_symmetry.space_group_name_H-M   'P 1'
#
loop_
_entity.id
_entity.type
_entity.pdbx_description
1 polymer ?
#
loop_
_entity_poly.entity_id
_entity_poly.type
_entity_poly.pdbx_seq_one_letter_code
_entity_poly.pdbx_strand_id
1 'polypeptide(L)'
;MFRISGKGAISQQYFETLDDNFGYKYDLSLGKYGGTWQYSYGRSVISDTYEQNDLGYLRRNNEVEDELSLSYNVFKPFWRILNYSTGFSMEYARLFNPNTFTGLDIDYSLRVLFDTRFFINLGASYEPKGQRDYFEPRVPGRFYETGEAWRFDLMFSTDYRKRVYLDGNIEYNKVSSYYDQQSFSFYLNPTFRASDRLNLSYGLNFGENHNDLGYVDHWSPDSIFFGLRQSPTTINTLKATYIFNNRLSLDFDLRHYWSRVFYDGDYFLLNENGRLELWAEDLQINDINYNAFTIDTKLTWNFAPGSQLSLVWKNIIDTQGSQVSHNFLENLERTLNEPQVNSFSLKILYYIDYPMIKRTAGKVFSKHS
;
A
#
# COMPACT_ATOMS: atom_id res chain seq x y z
N MET A 1 1.68 9.99 29.95
CA MET A 1 0.22 10.17 29.77
C MET A 1 -0.38 8.80 29.53
N PHE A 2 -1.39 8.41 30.32
CA PHE A 2 -2.20 7.23 30.06
C PHE A 2 -3.41 7.62 29.22
N ARG A 3 -3.85 6.74 28.35
CA ARG A 3 -5.02 6.94 27.50
C ARG A 3 -5.78 5.63 27.36
N ILE A 4 -7.10 5.73 27.39
CA ILE A 4 -8.04 4.69 26.96
C ILE A 4 -8.78 5.28 25.77
N SER A 5 -8.90 4.55 24.68
CA SER A 5 -9.68 4.94 23.51
C SER A 5 -10.48 3.76 22.99
N GLY A 6 -11.65 4.05 22.47
CA GLY A 6 -12.52 3.08 21.84
C GLY A 6 -13.29 3.72 20.70
N LYS A 7 -13.51 2.97 19.65
CA LYS A 7 -14.43 3.29 18.56
C LYS A 7 -15.19 2.04 18.20
N GLY A 8 -16.38 2.19 17.63
CA GLY A 8 -17.19 1.08 17.19
C GLY A 8 -18.16 1.51 16.10
N ALA A 9 -18.62 0.53 15.34
CA ALA A 9 -19.65 0.69 14.35
C ALA A 9 -20.51 -0.57 14.31
N ILE A 10 -21.75 -0.41 13.88
CA ILE A 10 -22.69 -1.51 13.64
C ILE A 10 -23.15 -1.43 12.18
N SER A 11 -23.45 -2.58 11.62
CA SER A 11 -24.13 -2.71 10.34
C SER A 11 -25.38 -3.55 10.54
N GLN A 12 -26.46 -3.15 9.88
CA GLN A 12 -27.69 -3.94 9.85
C GLN A 12 -28.21 -3.96 8.43
N GLN A 13 -28.39 -5.15 7.91
CA GLN A 13 -28.95 -5.40 6.58
C GLN A 13 -30.33 -6.04 6.74
N TYR A 14 -31.29 -5.49 6.02
CA TYR A 14 -32.67 -5.99 6.00
C TYR A 14 -32.90 -6.74 4.70
N PHE A 15 -33.35 -7.97 4.79
CA PHE A 15 -33.65 -8.81 3.65
C PHE A 15 -35.16 -9.14 3.59
N GLU A 16 -35.75 -9.07 2.41
CA GLU A 16 -37.19 -9.39 2.23
C GLU A 16 -37.53 -10.87 2.45
N THR A 17 -36.55 -11.77 2.27
CA THR A 17 -36.75 -13.23 2.24
C THR A 17 -35.84 -14.03 3.15
N LEU A 18 -34.89 -13.37 3.84
CA LEU A 18 -33.94 -13.98 4.74
C LEU A 18 -33.97 -13.27 6.11
N ASP A 19 -33.41 -13.90 7.11
CA ASP A 19 -33.24 -13.26 8.41
C ASP A 19 -32.35 -12.01 8.28
N ASP A 20 -32.69 -10.97 9.02
CA ASP A 20 -31.91 -9.74 9.08
C ASP A 20 -30.49 -10.02 9.58
N ASN A 21 -29.50 -9.42 8.94
CA ASN A 21 -28.10 -9.59 9.29
C ASN A 21 -27.62 -8.43 10.15
N PHE A 22 -27.17 -8.72 11.38
CA PHE A 22 -26.60 -7.74 12.29
C PHE A 22 -25.11 -8.01 12.51
N GLY A 23 -24.28 -7.00 12.21
CA GLY A 23 -22.84 -7.07 12.39
C GLY A 23 -22.32 -5.89 13.21
N TYR A 24 -21.15 -6.07 13.80
CA TYR A 24 -20.47 -5.01 14.55
C TYR A 24 -18.95 -5.11 14.42
N LYS A 25 -18.31 -3.95 14.56
CA LYS A 25 -16.87 -3.87 14.79
C LYS A 25 -16.57 -2.92 15.93
N TYR A 26 -15.49 -3.18 16.63
CA TYR A 26 -14.93 -2.23 17.59
C TYR A 26 -13.42 -2.36 17.71
N ASP A 27 -12.78 -1.23 18.04
CA ASP A 27 -11.38 -1.16 18.45
C ASP A 27 -11.32 -0.56 19.85
N LEU A 28 -10.59 -1.22 20.71
CA LEU A 28 -10.29 -0.75 22.08
C LEU A 28 -8.78 -0.66 22.22
N SER A 29 -8.29 0.40 22.85
CA SER A 29 -6.88 0.48 23.21
C SER A 29 -6.70 1.13 24.56
N LEU A 30 -5.76 0.62 25.34
CA LEU A 30 -5.33 1.21 26.60
C LEU A 30 -3.80 1.19 26.65
N GLY A 31 -3.20 2.26 27.18
CA GLY A 31 -1.75 2.29 27.25
C GLY A 31 -1.19 3.58 27.82
N LYS A 32 0.12 3.56 27.99
CA LYS A 32 0.95 4.71 28.30
C LYS A 32 1.63 5.19 27.01
N TYR A 33 1.23 6.35 26.52
CA TYR A 33 1.67 6.91 25.25
C TYR A 33 2.61 8.12 25.41
N GLY A 34 3.24 8.28 26.58
CA GLY A 34 4.17 9.36 26.83
C GLY A 34 5.30 8.96 27.76
N GLY A 35 6.43 9.69 27.62
CA GLY A 35 7.69 9.41 28.34
C GLY A 35 8.55 8.40 27.63
N THR A 36 9.65 8.03 28.26
CA THR A 36 10.69 7.15 27.70
C THR A 36 10.18 5.75 27.45
N TRP A 37 9.49 5.16 28.42
CA TRP A 37 8.82 3.87 28.27
C TRP A 37 7.35 4.07 27.93
N GLN A 38 6.93 3.48 26.80
CA GLN A 38 5.54 3.45 26.36
C GLN A 38 5.14 2.00 26.12
N TYR A 39 3.89 1.70 26.44
CA TYR A 39 3.32 0.37 26.24
C TYR A 39 1.82 0.48 26.05
N SER A 40 1.28 -0.41 25.25
CA SER A 40 -0.16 -0.46 24.99
C SER A 40 -0.64 -1.88 24.73
N TYR A 41 -1.91 -2.06 25.03
CA TYR A 41 -2.71 -3.20 24.58
C TYR A 41 -3.84 -2.65 23.70
N GLY A 42 -4.03 -3.31 22.57
CA GLY A 42 -5.11 -3.07 21.63
C GLY A 42 -5.92 -4.34 21.41
N ARG A 43 -7.22 -4.18 21.17
CA ARG A 43 -8.09 -5.23 20.64
C ARG A 43 -8.96 -4.67 19.55
N SER A 44 -8.93 -5.33 18.38
CA SER A 44 -9.80 -5.11 17.26
C SER A 44 -10.72 -6.32 17.06
N VAL A 45 -11.99 -6.08 16.82
CA VAL A 45 -12.98 -7.12 16.56
C VAL A 45 -13.86 -6.71 15.41
N ILE A 46 -14.01 -7.61 14.44
CA ILE A 46 -14.95 -7.48 13.33
C ILE A 46 -15.76 -8.79 13.30
N SER A 47 -17.05 -8.70 13.56
CA SER A 47 -17.91 -9.90 13.51
C SER A 47 -18.00 -10.46 12.10
N ASP A 48 -18.30 -11.75 11.99
CA ASP A 48 -18.46 -12.47 10.72
C ASP A 48 -19.58 -11.92 9.86
N THR A 49 -20.53 -11.22 10.46
CA THR A 49 -21.71 -10.63 9.81
C THR A 49 -21.58 -9.13 9.55
N TYR A 50 -20.46 -8.49 9.98
CA TYR A 50 -20.27 -7.06 9.77
C TYR A 50 -20.04 -6.75 8.28
N GLU A 51 -20.81 -5.81 7.73
CA GLU A 51 -20.74 -5.39 6.33
C GLU A 51 -20.83 -3.86 6.23
N GLN A 52 -19.95 -3.23 5.48
CA GLN A 52 -19.92 -1.78 5.26
C GLN A 52 -19.68 -1.37 3.81
N ASN A 53 -19.63 -2.32 2.85
CA ASN A 53 -19.16 -2.05 1.49
C ASN A 53 -20.01 -1.02 0.72
N ASP A 54 -21.25 -0.76 1.14
CA ASP A 54 -22.07 0.34 0.60
C ASP A 54 -21.56 1.74 0.99
N LEU A 55 -20.80 1.85 2.07
CA LEU A 55 -20.27 3.11 2.61
C LEU A 55 -18.75 3.24 2.53
N GLY A 56 -18.07 2.16 2.17
CA GLY A 56 -16.61 2.10 2.09
C GLY A 56 -16.12 0.66 2.02
N TYR A 57 -14.94 0.47 1.40
CA TYR A 57 -14.38 -0.86 1.21
C TYR A 57 -14.02 -1.54 2.54
N LEU A 58 -14.55 -2.75 2.75
CA LEU A 58 -14.14 -3.68 3.79
C LEU A 58 -13.45 -4.87 3.12
N ARG A 59 -12.15 -5.05 3.39
CA ARG A 59 -11.37 -6.12 2.78
C ARG A 59 -11.86 -7.50 3.25
N ARG A 60 -12.09 -7.64 4.56
CA ARG A 60 -12.53 -8.87 5.20
C ARG A 60 -13.22 -8.56 6.52
N ASN A 61 -14.05 -9.47 6.97
CA ASN A 61 -14.68 -9.50 8.30
C ASN A 61 -14.27 -10.79 9.03
N ASN A 62 -14.93 -11.13 10.11
CA ASN A 62 -14.71 -12.35 10.88
C ASN A 62 -13.31 -12.41 11.53
N GLU A 63 -12.86 -11.30 12.15
CA GLU A 63 -11.53 -11.19 12.73
C GLU A 63 -11.55 -10.70 14.16
N VAL A 64 -10.62 -11.23 14.95
CA VAL A 64 -10.26 -10.71 16.28
C VAL A 64 -8.75 -10.64 16.35
N GLU A 65 -8.22 -9.47 16.67
CA GLU A 65 -6.80 -9.19 16.81
C GLU A 65 -6.54 -8.61 18.19
N ASP A 66 -5.55 -9.15 18.88
CA ASP A 66 -5.04 -8.68 20.17
C ASP A 66 -3.57 -8.26 20.01
N GLU A 67 -3.26 -6.99 20.19
CA GLU A 67 -1.91 -6.44 20.06
C GLU A 67 -1.35 -6.00 21.41
N LEU A 68 -0.11 -6.40 21.68
CA LEU A 68 0.71 -5.88 22.77
C LEU A 68 1.90 -5.13 22.17
N SER A 69 2.16 -3.91 22.63
CA SER A 69 3.32 -3.15 22.18
C SER A 69 4.10 -2.55 23.36
N LEU A 70 5.42 -2.52 23.21
CA LEU A 70 6.37 -1.93 24.15
C LEU A 70 7.39 -1.12 23.38
N SER A 71 7.63 0.13 23.75
CA SER A 71 8.67 0.94 23.16
C SER A 71 9.50 1.73 24.18
N TYR A 72 10.75 1.93 23.82
CA TYR A 72 11.71 2.76 24.55
C TYR A 72 12.13 3.92 23.65
N ASN A 73 11.92 5.15 24.13
CA ASN A 73 12.11 6.37 23.34
C ASN A 73 13.05 7.33 24.07
N VAL A 74 14.09 7.80 23.39
CA VAL A 74 15.02 8.82 23.88
C VAL A 74 14.82 10.07 23.05
N PHE A 75 14.23 11.11 23.65
CA PHE A 75 13.92 12.38 22.99
C PHE A 75 15.01 13.44 23.18
N LYS A 76 15.90 13.25 24.15
CA LYS A 76 17.01 14.17 24.39
C LYS A 76 18.21 13.74 23.56
N PRO A 77 18.83 14.65 22.80
CA PRO A 77 20.03 14.33 22.05
C PRO A 77 21.15 13.79 22.95
N PHE A 78 21.85 12.78 22.47
CA PHE A 78 23.04 12.23 23.11
C PHE A 78 24.03 11.79 22.03
N TRP A 79 25.32 12.03 22.26
CA TRP A 79 26.38 11.81 21.27
C TRP A 79 26.03 12.46 19.92
N ARG A 80 25.90 11.71 18.83
CA ARG A 80 25.50 12.15 17.49
C ARG A 80 24.03 11.79 17.13
N ILE A 81 23.26 11.38 18.12
CA ILE A 81 21.86 10.94 17.94
C ILE A 81 20.93 12.03 18.47
N LEU A 82 20.00 12.48 17.62
CA LEU A 82 18.96 13.45 17.99
C LEU A 82 17.74 12.77 18.57
N ASN A 83 17.40 11.61 18.05
CA ASN A 83 16.25 10.82 18.48
C ASN A 83 16.54 9.35 18.29
N TYR A 84 16.15 8.56 19.26
CA TYR A 84 16.26 7.11 19.24
C TYR A 84 14.94 6.50 19.75
N SER A 85 14.47 5.50 19.04
CA SER A 85 13.29 4.72 19.47
C SER A 85 13.50 3.26 19.11
N THR A 86 13.20 2.37 20.04
CA THR A 86 13.12 0.94 19.76
C THR A 86 11.80 0.41 20.27
N GLY A 87 11.22 -0.55 19.55
CA GLY A 87 9.92 -1.11 19.86
C GLY A 87 9.85 -2.61 19.60
N PHE A 88 8.99 -3.23 20.35
CA PHE A 88 8.59 -4.63 20.21
C PHE A 88 7.07 -4.67 20.22
N SER A 89 6.47 -5.42 19.30
CA SER A 89 5.04 -5.71 19.27
C SER A 89 4.78 -7.19 19.05
N MET A 90 3.64 -7.63 19.52
CA MET A 90 3.14 -8.98 19.31
C MET A 90 1.63 -8.88 19.04
N GLU A 91 1.21 -9.40 17.90
CA GLU A 91 -0.18 -9.48 17.49
C GLU A 91 -0.62 -10.94 17.45
N TYR A 92 -1.73 -11.24 18.11
CA TYR A 92 -2.38 -12.54 18.10
C TYR A 92 -3.72 -12.42 17.38
N ALA A 93 -3.87 -13.13 16.26
CA ALA A 93 -5.06 -13.11 15.43
C ALA A 93 -5.83 -14.43 15.47
N ARG A 94 -7.16 -14.32 15.34
CA ARG A 94 -8.08 -15.45 15.26
C ARG A 94 -9.35 -15.05 14.51
N LEU A 95 -10.07 -16.04 13.98
CA LEU A 95 -11.43 -15.79 13.50
C LEU A 95 -12.34 -15.44 14.68
N PHE A 96 -13.32 -14.58 14.41
CA PHE A 96 -14.41 -14.31 15.36
C PHE A 96 -15.31 -15.54 15.50
N ASN A 97 -15.68 -16.16 14.38
CA ASN A 97 -16.51 -17.36 14.32
C ASN A 97 -16.09 -18.30 13.15
N PRO A 98 -15.74 -19.57 13.43
CA PRO A 98 -15.47 -20.15 14.76
C PRO A 98 -14.23 -19.51 15.38
N ASN A 99 -14.14 -19.48 16.72
CA ASN A 99 -13.00 -18.91 17.42
C ASN A 99 -11.73 -19.76 17.19
N THR A 100 -11.09 -19.57 16.04
CA THR A 100 -9.96 -20.38 15.56
C THR A 100 -8.75 -19.50 15.36
N PHE A 101 -7.58 -19.93 15.84
CA PHE A 101 -6.30 -19.27 15.62
C PHE A 101 -6.02 -19.08 14.12
N THR A 102 -5.59 -17.87 13.75
CA THR A 102 -5.18 -17.54 12.39
C THR A 102 -3.73 -17.13 12.30
N GLY A 103 -3.20 -16.36 13.26
CA GLY A 103 -1.84 -15.88 13.19
C GLY A 103 -1.26 -15.37 14.50
N LEU A 104 0.06 -15.32 14.55
CA LEU A 104 0.86 -14.68 15.59
C LEU A 104 2.03 -13.97 14.90
N ASP A 105 2.09 -12.64 15.02
CA ASP A 105 3.15 -11.82 14.48
C ASP A 105 3.96 -11.20 15.60
N ILE A 106 5.28 -11.25 15.48
CA ILE A 106 6.22 -10.68 16.43
C ILE A 106 7.13 -9.72 15.70
N ASP A 107 7.07 -8.43 16.07
CA ASP A 107 7.81 -7.39 15.40
C ASP A 107 8.79 -6.70 16.32
N TYR A 108 9.93 -6.34 15.76
CA TYR A 108 10.92 -5.48 16.36
C TYR A 108 11.22 -4.29 15.45
N SER A 109 11.36 -3.10 16.01
CA SER A 109 11.75 -1.91 15.26
C SER A 109 12.80 -1.09 16.01
N LEU A 110 13.71 -0.49 15.23
CA LEU A 110 14.73 0.42 15.70
C LEU A 110 14.76 1.66 14.79
N ARG A 111 14.55 2.85 15.35
CA ARG A 111 14.56 4.13 14.63
C ARG A 111 15.63 5.04 15.22
N VAL A 112 16.47 5.58 14.36
CA VAL A 112 17.56 6.49 14.75
C VAL A 112 17.58 7.70 13.82
N LEU A 113 17.53 8.89 14.40
CA LEU A 113 17.79 10.16 13.71
C LEU A 113 19.11 10.74 14.20
N PHE A 114 20.09 10.86 13.30
CA PHE A 114 21.40 11.41 13.59
C PHE A 114 21.43 12.95 13.52
N ASP A 115 22.44 13.55 14.10
CA ASP A 115 22.73 15.01 14.05
C ASP A 115 22.88 15.51 12.60
N THR A 116 23.40 14.67 11.71
CA THR A 116 23.50 14.91 10.27
C THR A 116 22.14 14.90 9.54
N ARG A 117 21.04 14.67 10.26
CA ARG A 117 19.69 14.43 9.71
C ARG A 117 19.57 13.17 8.86
N PHE A 118 20.53 12.27 8.97
CA PHE A 118 20.38 10.94 8.42
C PHE A 118 19.44 10.13 9.33
N PHE A 119 18.44 9.53 8.74
CA PHE A 119 17.44 8.71 9.42
C PHE A 119 17.61 7.25 8.99
N ILE A 120 17.50 6.33 9.95
CA ILE A 120 17.43 4.90 9.72
C ILE A 120 16.24 4.33 10.51
N ASN A 121 15.50 3.44 9.88
CA ASN A 121 14.57 2.52 10.54
C ASN A 121 14.94 1.10 10.12
N LEU A 122 15.16 0.23 11.11
CA LEU A 122 15.35 -1.20 10.94
C LEU A 122 14.12 -1.91 11.51
N GLY A 123 13.59 -2.86 10.77
CA GLY A 123 12.52 -3.73 11.20
C GLY A 123 12.92 -5.21 11.08
N ALA A 124 12.36 -6.03 11.94
CA ALA A 124 12.41 -7.47 11.85
C ALA A 124 11.07 -8.04 12.32
N SER A 125 10.47 -8.90 11.53
CA SER A 125 9.21 -9.59 11.86
C SER A 125 9.44 -11.10 11.84
N TYR A 126 8.75 -11.77 12.72
CA TYR A 126 8.75 -13.22 12.82
C TYR A 126 7.32 -13.75 12.92
N GLU A 127 6.99 -14.65 12.02
CA GLU A 127 5.72 -15.36 11.97
C GLU A 127 5.99 -16.86 12.22
N PRO A 128 5.51 -17.44 13.34
CA PRO A 128 5.66 -18.87 13.62
C PRO A 128 4.93 -19.73 12.58
N LYS A 129 5.43 -20.94 12.38
CA LYS A 129 4.78 -21.94 11.54
C LYS A 129 3.36 -22.25 11.98
N GLY A 130 2.48 -22.53 11.01
CA GLY A 130 1.12 -23.01 11.25
C GLY A 130 0.08 -21.90 11.35
N GLN A 131 0.39 -20.72 10.86
CA GLN A 131 -0.63 -19.69 10.64
C GLN A 131 -1.61 -20.14 9.55
N ARG A 132 -2.84 -19.65 9.62
CA ARG A 132 -3.91 -20.05 8.71
C ARG A 132 -4.41 -18.88 7.90
N ASP A 133 -4.04 -18.86 6.63
CA ASP A 133 -4.58 -17.89 5.70
C ASP A 133 -5.91 -18.39 5.10
N TYR A 134 -7.02 -17.78 5.54
CA TYR A 134 -8.36 -18.05 5.03
C TYR A 134 -8.71 -17.23 3.79
N PHE A 135 -7.79 -16.38 3.34
CA PHE A 135 -8.03 -15.48 2.23
C PHE A 135 -7.45 -16.00 0.91
N GLU A 136 -6.22 -16.52 0.92
CA GLU A 136 -5.55 -16.98 -0.29
C GLU A 136 -6.29 -18.10 -1.04
N PRO A 137 -6.96 -19.07 -0.37
CA PRO A 137 -7.73 -20.10 -1.08
C PRO A 137 -8.93 -19.58 -1.87
N ARG A 138 -9.43 -18.36 -1.60
CA ARG A 138 -10.60 -17.72 -2.23
C ARG A 138 -11.91 -18.50 -2.14
N VAL A 139 -11.96 -19.52 -1.31
CA VAL A 139 -13.14 -20.35 -1.03
C VAL A 139 -13.48 -20.22 0.44
N PRO A 140 -14.71 -19.78 0.81
CA PRO A 140 -15.12 -19.59 2.19
C PRO A 140 -14.90 -20.84 3.05
N GLY A 141 -14.30 -20.65 4.23
CA GLY A 141 -14.04 -21.73 5.18
C GLY A 141 -12.80 -22.58 4.88
N ARG A 142 -12.17 -22.45 3.71
CA ARG A 142 -10.89 -23.09 3.38
C ARG A 142 -9.73 -22.20 3.81
N PHE A 143 -8.64 -22.79 4.24
CA PHE A 143 -7.43 -22.08 4.64
C PHE A 143 -6.18 -22.74 4.07
N TYR A 144 -5.12 -21.95 3.92
CA TYR A 144 -3.77 -22.40 3.63
C TYR A 144 -2.92 -22.26 4.88
N GLU A 145 -2.23 -23.36 5.31
CA GLU A 145 -1.29 -23.34 6.44
C GLU A 145 0.08 -22.83 5.97
N THR A 146 0.47 -21.64 6.45
CA THR A 146 1.73 -21.03 6.06
C THR A 146 2.92 -21.62 6.81
N GLY A 147 4.11 -21.54 6.19
CA GLY A 147 5.37 -21.85 6.85
C GLY A 147 5.79 -20.78 7.87
N GLU A 148 6.88 -21.06 8.59
CA GLU A 148 7.56 -20.05 9.40
C GLU A 148 8.12 -18.95 8.49
N ALA A 149 7.90 -17.69 8.84
CA ALA A 149 8.40 -16.57 8.05
C ALA A 149 9.23 -15.58 8.85
N TRP A 150 10.25 -15.04 8.18
CA TRP A 150 11.11 -13.96 8.67
C TRP A 150 11.11 -12.83 7.66
N ARG A 151 10.89 -11.61 8.12
CA ARG A 151 10.99 -10.39 7.32
C ARG A 151 11.99 -9.44 7.96
N PHE A 152 12.81 -8.81 7.12
CA PHE A 152 13.74 -7.76 7.51
C PHE A 152 13.54 -6.56 6.60
N ASP A 153 13.44 -5.38 7.18
CA ASP A 153 13.35 -4.13 6.45
C ASP A 153 14.38 -3.11 6.94
N LEU A 154 14.91 -2.36 6.00
CA LEU A 154 15.76 -1.21 6.21
C LEU A 154 15.22 -0.02 5.43
N MET A 155 14.74 0.99 6.13
CA MET A 155 14.40 2.28 5.54
C MET A 155 15.43 3.32 5.95
N PHE A 156 15.82 4.18 5.02
CA PHE A 156 16.72 5.30 5.32
C PHE A 156 16.32 6.55 4.55
N SER A 157 16.65 7.71 5.10
CA SER A 157 16.58 8.98 4.40
C SER A 157 17.75 9.89 4.78
N THR A 158 18.19 10.68 3.81
CA THR A 158 19.25 11.67 3.99
C THR A 158 18.67 13.05 4.34
N ASP A 159 19.52 14.04 4.54
CA ASP A 159 19.08 15.39 4.92
C ASP A 159 18.28 16.10 3.80
N TYR A 160 16.98 16.21 3.96
CA TYR A 160 16.07 16.89 3.01
C TYR A 160 16.34 18.38 2.80
N ARG A 161 17.20 19.01 3.59
CA ARG A 161 17.58 20.42 3.41
C ARG A 161 18.64 20.60 2.32
N LYS A 162 19.29 19.52 1.90
CA LYS A 162 20.31 19.51 0.85
C LYS A 162 19.67 19.61 -0.54
N ARG A 163 20.47 20.05 -1.52
CA ARG A 163 20.04 20.09 -2.92
C ARG A 163 19.76 18.71 -3.50
N VAL A 164 20.53 17.72 -3.05
CA VAL A 164 20.32 16.30 -3.37
C VAL A 164 20.06 15.58 -2.06
N TYR A 165 18.97 14.82 -2.01
CA TYR A 165 18.66 13.90 -0.92
C TYR A 165 18.11 12.59 -1.48
N LEU A 166 18.23 11.57 -0.67
CA LEU A 166 17.90 10.20 -1.05
C LEU A 166 17.02 9.55 0.02
N ASP A 167 15.93 8.96 -0.40
CA ASP A 167 15.14 8.01 0.38
C ASP A 167 15.33 6.62 -0.20
N GLY A 168 15.34 5.62 0.68
CA GLY A 168 15.43 4.24 0.26
C GLY A 168 14.78 3.28 1.24
N ASN A 169 14.33 2.15 0.71
CA ASN A 169 13.87 1.01 1.47
C ASN A 169 14.43 -0.27 0.85
N ILE A 170 14.80 -1.23 1.69
CA ILE A 170 15.17 -2.59 1.29
C ILE A 170 14.38 -3.53 2.17
N GLU A 171 13.75 -4.52 1.58
CA GLU A 171 12.99 -5.54 2.29
C GLU A 171 13.39 -6.92 1.78
N TYR A 172 13.55 -7.84 2.72
CA TYR A 172 13.77 -9.26 2.46
C TYR A 172 12.83 -10.08 3.32
N ASN A 173 12.14 -11.02 2.70
CA ASN A 173 11.25 -11.97 3.37
C ASN A 173 11.63 -13.38 2.97
N LYS A 174 11.64 -14.29 3.94
CA LYS A 174 11.89 -15.72 3.73
C LYS A 174 10.83 -16.53 4.46
N VAL A 175 10.18 -17.45 3.74
CA VAL A 175 9.25 -18.41 4.30
C VAL A 175 9.92 -19.79 4.29
N SER A 176 10.05 -20.40 5.47
CA SER A 176 10.56 -21.76 5.63
C SER A 176 9.50 -22.77 5.20
N SER A 177 9.49 -23.06 3.92
CA SER A 177 8.64 -24.05 3.30
C SER A 177 9.49 -25.07 2.54
N TYR A 178 8.88 -26.13 2.08
CA TYR A 178 9.56 -27.13 1.23
C TYR A 178 10.14 -26.48 -0.06
N TYR A 179 9.55 -25.38 -0.52
CA TYR A 179 9.87 -24.72 -1.79
C TYR A 179 10.82 -23.53 -1.66
N ASP A 180 11.37 -23.27 -0.47
CA ASP A 180 12.32 -22.17 -0.23
C ASP A 180 11.82 -20.81 -0.75
N GLN A 181 10.61 -20.43 -0.36
CA GLN A 181 9.98 -19.18 -0.76
C GLN A 181 10.73 -17.99 -0.19
N GLN A 182 11.05 -17.03 -1.04
CA GLN A 182 11.68 -15.79 -0.61
C GLN A 182 11.26 -14.61 -1.47
N SER A 183 11.29 -13.43 -0.89
CA SER A 183 11.09 -12.20 -1.63
C SER A 183 12.14 -11.16 -1.27
N PHE A 184 12.50 -10.37 -2.27
CA PHE A 184 13.40 -9.24 -2.12
C PHE A 184 12.79 -8.03 -2.81
N SER A 185 12.81 -6.89 -2.16
CA SER A 185 12.45 -5.64 -2.79
C SER A 185 13.37 -4.50 -2.37
N PHE A 186 13.53 -3.52 -3.25
CA PHE A 186 14.15 -2.26 -2.89
C PHE A 186 13.43 -1.09 -3.55
N TYR A 187 13.46 0.03 -2.86
CA TYR A 187 13.00 1.32 -3.36
C TYR A 187 14.10 2.36 -3.17
N LEU A 188 14.37 3.15 -4.21
CA LEU A 188 15.29 4.29 -4.17
C LEU A 188 14.61 5.50 -4.80
N ASN A 189 14.70 6.65 -4.13
CA ASN A 189 14.10 7.89 -4.59
C ASN A 189 15.06 9.07 -4.40
N PRO A 190 16.08 9.24 -5.27
CA PRO A 190 16.84 10.46 -5.32
C PRO A 190 15.96 11.66 -5.72
N THR A 191 16.10 12.74 -4.97
CA THR A 191 15.45 14.01 -5.28
C THR A 191 16.50 15.10 -5.44
N PHE A 192 16.37 15.88 -6.49
CA PHE A 192 17.26 16.96 -6.86
C PHE A 192 16.51 18.29 -6.94
N ARG A 193 16.82 19.20 -6.03
CA ARG A 193 16.38 20.60 -6.08
C ARG A 193 17.31 21.38 -6.99
N ALA A 194 17.01 21.42 -8.28
CA ALA A 194 17.83 22.11 -9.27
C ALA A 194 17.87 23.63 -8.99
N SER A 195 16.76 24.19 -8.50
CA SER A 195 16.63 25.57 -8.06
C SER A 195 15.47 25.70 -7.05
N ASP A 196 15.22 26.92 -6.54
CA ASP A 196 14.02 27.21 -5.70
C ASP A 196 12.70 27.03 -6.47
N ARG A 197 12.77 26.87 -7.80
CA ARG A 197 11.63 26.72 -8.69
C ARG A 197 11.50 25.35 -9.31
N LEU A 198 12.58 24.56 -9.37
CA LEU A 198 12.58 23.25 -10.03
C LEU A 198 13.02 22.16 -9.06
N ASN A 199 12.11 21.24 -8.80
CA ASN A 199 12.33 20.01 -8.06
C ASN A 199 12.11 18.81 -8.97
N LEU A 200 13.06 17.88 -8.98
CA LEU A 200 13.02 16.64 -9.75
C LEU A 200 13.20 15.46 -8.80
N SER A 201 12.42 14.42 -8.96
CA SER A 201 12.65 13.15 -8.26
C SER A 201 12.48 11.97 -9.22
N TYR A 202 13.28 10.94 -8.99
CA TYR A 202 13.18 9.68 -9.72
C TYR A 202 13.03 8.54 -8.72
N GLY A 203 11.93 7.82 -8.77
CA GLY A 203 11.66 6.65 -7.94
C GLY A 203 11.88 5.37 -8.75
N LEU A 204 12.72 4.49 -8.24
CA LEU A 204 12.86 3.11 -8.72
C LEU A 204 12.40 2.16 -7.61
N ASN A 205 11.38 1.36 -7.89
CA ASN A 205 10.99 0.24 -7.06
C ASN A 205 11.19 -1.04 -7.86
N PHE A 206 11.90 -1.98 -7.27
CA PHE A 206 12.08 -3.33 -7.80
C PHE A 206 11.67 -4.32 -6.71
N GLY A 207 10.90 -5.33 -7.08
CA GLY A 207 10.55 -6.44 -6.21
C GLY A 207 10.56 -7.74 -6.99
N GLU A 208 10.94 -8.81 -6.34
CA GLU A 208 10.92 -10.16 -6.88
C GLU A 208 10.48 -11.14 -5.79
N ASN A 209 9.47 -11.94 -6.10
CA ASN A 209 9.09 -13.09 -5.29
C ASN A 209 9.58 -14.35 -6.00
N HIS A 210 10.39 -15.11 -5.32
CA HIS A 210 10.94 -16.38 -5.80
C HIS A 210 10.24 -17.54 -5.12
N ASN A 211 9.83 -18.54 -5.91
CA ASN A 211 9.08 -19.71 -5.45
C ASN A 211 7.80 -19.32 -4.68
N ASP A 212 7.13 -18.26 -5.13
CA ASP A 212 5.88 -17.81 -4.53
C ASP A 212 4.77 -18.83 -4.78
N LEU A 213 4.15 -19.31 -3.72
CA LEU A 213 3.00 -20.21 -3.77
C LEU A 213 1.73 -19.38 -3.65
N GLY A 214 0.95 -19.34 -4.71
CA GLY A 214 -0.30 -18.59 -4.73
C GLY A 214 -1.43 -19.36 -5.40
N TYR A 215 -2.65 -18.94 -5.07
CA TYR A 215 -3.85 -19.44 -5.72
C TYR A 215 -3.78 -19.25 -7.24
N VAL A 216 -4.20 -20.28 -7.95
CA VAL A 216 -4.28 -20.30 -9.41
C VAL A 216 -5.73 -20.39 -9.87
N ASP A 217 -6.44 -21.44 -9.45
CA ASP A 217 -7.81 -21.74 -9.86
C ASP A 217 -8.50 -22.66 -8.85
N HIS A 218 -9.82 -22.84 -9.00
CA HIS A 218 -10.59 -23.88 -8.31
C HIS A 218 -11.69 -24.43 -9.21
N TRP A 219 -11.84 -25.74 -9.25
CA TRP A 219 -12.90 -26.41 -10.00
C TRP A 219 -14.13 -26.71 -9.13
N SER A 220 -13.91 -26.81 -7.82
CA SER A 220 -14.94 -27.01 -6.80
C SER A 220 -14.40 -26.51 -5.45
N PRO A 221 -15.22 -26.36 -4.39
CA PRO A 221 -14.73 -26.02 -3.06
C PRO A 221 -13.65 -26.95 -2.51
N ASP A 222 -13.56 -28.19 -3.03
CA ASP A 222 -12.57 -29.20 -2.62
C ASP A 222 -11.38 -29.32 -3.57
N SER A 223 -11.43 -28.62 -4.72
CA SER A 223 -10.40 -28.68 -5.75
C SER A 223 -9.80 -27.30 -5.98
N ILE A 224 -9.02 -26.82 -5.00
CA ILE A 224 -8.36 -25.50 -5.00
C ILE A 224 -6.90 -25.70 -5.35
N PHE A 225 -6.44 -25.04 -6.41
CA PHE A 225 -5.10 -25.19 -6.95
C PHE A 225 -4.22 -24.01 -6.64
N PHE A 226 -2.99 -24.32 -6.26
CA PHE A 226 -1.90 -23.38 -6.07
C PHE A 226 -0.83 -23.65 -7.11
N GLY A 227 -0.11 -22.63 -7.52
CA GLY A 227 1.02 -22.74 -8.45
C GLY A 227 2.27 -22.12 -7.87
N LEU A 228 3.41 -22.73 -8.21
CA LEU A 228 4.72 -22.18 -7.94
C LEU A 228 5.04 -21.17 -9.04
N ARG A 229 5.41 -19.94 -8.65
CA ARG A 229 5.63 -18.85 -9.60
C ARG A 229 6.78 -17.93 -9.18
N GLN A 230 7.33 -17.25 -10.18
CA GLN A 230 8.26 -16.14 -10.04
C GLN A 230 7.50 -14.84 -10.39
N SER A 231 7.54 -13.82 -9.55
CA SER A 231 6.77 -12.59 -9.82
C SER A 231 7.59 -11.32 -9.66
N PRO A 232 8.51 -11.02 -10.63
CA PRO A 232 9.26 -9.78 -10.61
C PRO A 232 8.39 -8.58 -11.03
N THR A 233 8.55 -7.48 -10.30
CA THR A 233 7.88 -6.20 -10.56
C THR A 233 8.90 -5.07 -10.60
N THR A 234 8.77 -4.17 -11.55
CA THR A 234 9.62 -2.96 -11.68
C THR A 234 8.73 -1.74 -11.85
N ILE A 235 8.92 -0.72 -11.01
CA ILE A 235 8.18 0.53 -11.10
C ILE A 235 9.18 1.68 -11.22
N ASN A 236 9.08 2.44 -12.31
CA ASN A 236 9.82 3.67 -12.51
C ASN A 236 8.86 4.85 -12.37
N THR A 237 9.25 5.87 -11.61
CA THR A 237 8.47 7.10 -11.44
C THR A 237 9.38 8.29 -11.63
N LEU A 238 9.00 9.21 -12.51
CA LEU A 238 9.71 10.49 -12.70
C LEU A 238 8.75 11.62 -12.37
N LYS A 239 9.11 12.45 -11.37
CA LYS A 239 8.31 13.61 -10.98
C LYS A 239 9.11 14.89 -11.17
N ALA A 240 8.43 15.91 -11.68
CA ALA A 240 8.98 17.24 -11.80
C ALA A 240 7.95 18.28 -11.37
N THR A 241 8.35 19.20 -10.50
CA THR A 241 7.54 20.37 -10.15
C THR A 241 8.30 21.62 -10.56
N TYR A 242 7.68 22.46 -11.39
CA TYR A 242 8.22 23.74 -11.78
C TYR A 242 7.31 24.90 -11.36
N ILE A 243 7.84 25.83 -10.58
CA ILE A 243 7.16 27.02 -10.08
C ILE A 243 7.58 28.23 -10.94
N PHE A 244 6.72 28.64 -11.86
CA PHE A 244 6.97 29.82 -12.69
C PHE A 244 7.00 31.10 -11.83
N ASN A 245 6.02 31.23 -10.93
CA ASN A 245 5.90 32.28 -9.93
C ASN A 245 4.96 31.83 -8.80
N ASN A 246 4.68 32.70 -7.83
CA ASN A 246 3.82 32.40 -6.67
C ASN A 246 2.35 32.08 -7.03
N ARG A 247 1.95 32.18 -8.29
CA ARG A 247 0.58 31.91 -8.76
C ARG A 247 0.49 30.82 -9.83
N LEU A 248 1.60 30.44 -10.43
CA LEU A 248 1.61 29.49 -11.55
C LEU A 248 2.63 28.39 -11.32
N SER A 249 2.18 27.15 -11.32
CA SER A 249 3.02 25.95 -11.22
C SER A 249 2.65 24.89 -12.25
N LEU A 250 3.60 24.05 -12.60
CA LEU A 250 3.46 22.88 -13.43
C LEU A 250 3.98 21.68 -12.67
N ASP A 251 3.15 20.67 -12.54
CA ASP A 251 3.48 19.37 -11.98
C ASP A 251 3.45 18.32 -13.10
N PHE A 252 4.46 17.49 -13.15
CA PHE A 252 4.59 16.39 -14.08
C PHE A 252 4.88 15.12 -13.30
N ASP A 253 4.13 14.04 -13.57
CA ASP A 253 4.31 12.71 -12.98
C ASP A 253 4.24 11.68 -14.10
N LEU A 254 5.32 10.90 -14.29
CA LEU A 254 5.39 9.77 -15.20
C LEU A 254 5.60 8.51 -14.35
N ARG A 255 4.82 7.48 -14.62
CA ARG A 255 4.97 6.18 -13.98
C ARG A 255 4.93 5.08 -15.02
N HIS A 256 5.89 4.18 -14.97
CA HIS A 256 5.87 2.90 -15.67
C HIS A 256 5.87 1.77 -14.65
N TYR A 257 4.80 1.04 -14.60
CA TYR A 257 4.62 -0.18 -13.81
C TYR A 257 4.74 -1.37 -14.74
N TRP A 258 5.63 -2.30 -14.44
CA TRP A 258 5.84 -3.53 -15.18
C TRP A 258 5.88 -4.70 -14.22
N SER A 259 4.90 -5.60 -14.30
CA SER A 259 4.79 -6.81 -13.49
C SER A 259 4.72 -8.04 -14.37
N ARG A 260 5.41 -9.07 -14.00
CA ARG A 260 5.46 -10.35 -14.70
C ARG A 260 5.15 -11.47 -13.73
N VAL A 261 4.54 -12.53 -14.23
CA VAL A 261 4.36 -13.78 -13.48
C VAL A 261 4.79 -14.92 -14.40
N PHE A 262 5.72 -15.73 -13.94
CA PHE A 262 6.17 -16.94 -14.61
C PHE A 262 5.75 -18.14 -13.77
N TYR A 263 5.09 -19.10 -14.37
CA TYR A 263 4.72 -20.34 -13.70
C TYR A 263 5.74 -21.43 -14.04
N ASP A 264 6.32 -22.05 -13.02
CA ASP A 264 7.35 -23.09 -13.17
C ASP A 264 6.77 -24.46 -13.54
N GLY A 265 5.43 -24.55 -13.67
CA GLY A 265 4.73 -25.78 -14.05
C GLY A 265 4.45 -26.74 -12.89
N ASP A 266 4.86 -26.40 -11.68
CA ASP A 266 4.54 -27.14 -10.47
C ASP A 266 3.22 -26.63 -9.86
N TYR A 267 2.23 -27.51 -9.81
CA TYR A 267 0.91 -27.21 -9.25
C TYR A 267 0.60 -28.09 -8.03
N PHE A 268 -0.26 -27.59 -7.17
CA PHE A 268 -0.59 -28.23 -5.90
C PHE A 268 -2.08 -28.14 -5.64
N LEU A 269 -2.63 -29.23 -5.08
CA LEU A 269 -3.98 -29.29 -4.58
C LEU A 269 -3.98 -28.95 -3.08
N LEU A 270 -4.85 -28.03 -2.66
CA LEU A 270 -5.05 -27.69 -1.27
C LEU A 270 -5.96 -28.73 -0.60
N ASN A 271 -5.42 -29.49 0.35
CA ASN A 271 -6.22 -30.47 1.10
C ASN A 271 -7.06 -29.80 2.23
N GLU A 272 -7.91 -30.57 2.88
CA GLU A 272 -8.80 -30.10 3.95
C GLU A 272 -8.05 -29.56 5.19
N ASN A 273 -6.82 -30.00 5.40
CA ASN A 273 -5.97 -29.57 6.52
C ASN A 273 -5.16 -28.31 6.22
N GLY A 274 -5.41 -27.65 5.08
CA GLY A 274 -4.70 -26.43 4.68
C GLY A 274 -3.30 -26.67 4.12
N ARG A 275 -2.94 -27.91 3.77
CA ARG A 275 -1.63 -28.26 3.23
C ARG A 275 -1.70 -28.52 1.72
N LEU A 276 -0.58 -28.28 1.06
CA LEU A 276 -0.45 -28.46 -0.38
C LEU A 276 0.10 -29.86 -0.69
N GLU A 277 -0.55 -30.54 -1.62
CA GLU A 277 -0.14 -31.83 -2.18
C GLU A 277 0.17 -31.64 -3.66
N LEU A 278 1.30 -32.23 -4.13
CA LEU A 278 1.73 -32.10 -5.52
C LEU A 278 0.62 -32.61 -6.46
N TRP A 279 0.28 -31.78 -7.45
CA TRP A 279 -0.65 -32.12 -8.51
C TRP A 279 0.13 -32.49 -9.78
N ALA A 280 -0.10 -33.68 -10.33
CA ALA A 280 0.72 -34.23 -11.41
C ALA A 280 0.34 -33.73 -12.82
N GLU A 281 -0.83 -33.11 -12.99
CA GLU A 281 -1.29 -32.64 -14.28
C GLU A 281 -0.97 -31.16 -14.48
N ASP A 282 -0.56 -30.81 -15.71
CA ASP A 282 -0.35 -29.41 -16.08
C ASP A 282 -1.70 -28.70 -16.22
N LEU A 283 -1.90 -27.63 -15.46
CA LEU A 283 -3.12 -26.79 -15.52
C LEU A 283 -3.11 -25.82 -16.70
N GLN A 284 -2.02 -25.79 -17.50
CA GLN A 284 -1.84 -24.92 -18.68
C GLN A 284 -2.07 -23.43 -18.36
N ILE A 285 -1.60 -22.98 -17.21
CA ILE A 285 -1.68 -21.59 -16.82
C ILE A 285 -0.63 -20.79 -17.58
N ASN A 286 -1.07 -19.74 -18.23
CA ASN A 286 -0.18 -18.86 -19.00
C ASN A 286 0.56 -17.90 -18.08
N ASP A 287 1.79 -17.59 -18.46
CA ASP A 287 2.54 -16.46 -17.92
C ASP A 287 1.78 -15.15 -18.10
N ILE A 288 2.07 -14.18 -17.25
CA ILE A 288 1.43 -12.87 -17.27
C ILE A 288 2.49 -11.79 -17.45
N ASN A 289 2.28 -10.91 -18.42
CA ASN A 289 3.03 -9.68 -18.60
C ASN A 289 2.05 -8.50 -18.54
N TYR A 290 2.12 -7.72 -17.47
CA TYR A 290 1.26 -6.57 -17.25
C TYR A 290 2.07 -5.28 -17.26
N ASN A 291 1.63 -4.31 -18.03
CA ASN A 291 2.22 -2.97 -18.08
C ASN A 291 1.16 -1.90 -17.90
N ALA A 292 1.47 -0.91 -17.06
CA ALA A 292 0.71 0.32 -16.96
C ALA A 292 1.69 1.50 -17.08
N PHE A 293 1.58 2.26 -18.14
CA PHE A 293 2.36 3.49 -18.35
C PHE A 293 1.44 4.70 -18.28
N THR A 294 1.76 5.64 -17.39
CA THR A 294 0.93 6.83 -17.20
C THR A 294 1.76 8.09 -17.21
N ILE A 295 1.21 9.16 -17.80
CA ILE A 295 1.70 10.52 -17.66
C ILE A 295 0.56 11.38 -17.13
N ASP A 296 0.82 12.10 -16.05
CA ASP A 296 -0.06 13.11 -15.49
C ASP A 296 0.66 14.47 -15.52
N THR A 297 0.09 15.44 -16.21
CA THR A 297 0.62 16.80 -16.26
C THR A 297 -0.46 17.76 -15.78
N LYS A 298 -0.16 18.57 -14.78
CA LYS A 298 -1.10 19.50 -14.18
C LYS A 298 -0.52 20.91 -14.14
N LEU A 299 -1.14 21.84 -14.87
CA LEU A 299 -0.89 23.26 -14.74
C LEU A 299 -1.89 23.87 -13.75
N THR A 300 -1.38 24.56 -12.73
CA THR A 300 -2.20 25.21 -11.71
C THR A 300 -1.94 26.72 -11.73
N TRP A 301 -2.99 27.53 -11.93
CA TRP A 301 -2.92 28.97 -11.94
C TRP A 301 -3.89 29.59 -10.94
N ASN A 302 -3.35 30.24 -9.91
CA ASN A 302 -4.10 31.02 -8.93
C ASN A 302 -4.25 32.46 -9.46
N PHE A 303 -5.23 32.71 -10.32
CA PHE A 303 -5.36 33.97 -11.06
C PHE A 303 -5.92 35.13 -10.20
N ALA A 304 -6.63 34.81 -9.10
CA ALA A 304 -7.09 35.76 -8.10
C ALA A 304 -7.15 35.11 -6.71
N PRO A 305 -7.23 35.88 -5.61
CA PRO A 305 -7.41 35.34 -4.28
C PRO A 305 -8.63 34.40 -4.20
N GLY A 306 -8.44 33.19 -3.73
CA GLY A 306 -9.48 32.16 -3.66
C GLY A 306 -9.93 31.58 -5.01
N SER A 307 -9.33 32.00 -6.14
CA SER A 307 -9.72 31.60 -7.48
C SER A 307 -8.57 30.87 -8.19
N GLN A 308 -8.85 29.71 -8.75
CA GLN A 308 -7.85 28.81 -9.34
C GLN A 308 -8.35 28.23 -10.65
N LEU A 309 -7.46 28.10 -11.62
CA LEU A 309 -7.63 27.32 -12.82
C LEU A 309 -6.64 26.14 -12.78
N SER A 310 -7.14 24.95 -13.02
CA SER A 310 -6.31 23.74 -13.18
C SER A 310 -6.58 23.11 -14.53
N LEU A 311 -5.53 22.94 -15.33
CA LEU A 311 -5.54 22.18 -16.58
C LEU A 311 -4.77 20.88 -16.33
N VAL A 312 -5.40 19.75 -16.60
CA VAL A 312 -4.80 18.42 -16.42
C VAL A 312 -4.82 17.69 -17.75
N TRP A 313 -3.68 17.18 -18.17
CA TRP A 313 -3.54 16.18 -19.20
C TRP A 313 -3.08 14.86 -18.59
N LYS A 314 -3.81 13.79 -18.94
CA LYS A 314 -3.46 12.42 -18.58
C LYS A 314 -3.31 11.57 -19.82
N ASN A 315 -2.24 10.77 -19.86
CA ASN A 315 -2.04 9.73 -20.84
C ASN A 315 -1.93 8.40 -20.11
N ILE A 316 -2.63 7.38 -20.58
CA ILE A 316 -2.65 6.05 -19.97
C ILE A 316 -2.48 5.02 -21.08
N ILE A 317 -1.55 4.09 -20.87
CA ILE A 317 -1.40 2.86 -21.61
C ILE A 317 -1.50 1.73 -20.58
N ASP A 318 -2.38 0.77 -20.81
CA ASP A 318 -2.60 -0.38 -19.95
C ASP A 318 -2.67 -1.64 -20.81
N THR A 319 -1.78 -2.57 -20.59
CA THR A 319 -1.66 -3.79 -21.41
C THR A 319 -1.44 -5.02 -20.56
N GLN A 320 -2.08 -6.11 -20.96
CA GLN A 320 -1.87 -7.43 -20.36
C GLN A 320 -1.76 -8.47 -21.47
N GLY A 321 -0.79 -9.37 -21.35
CA GLY A 321 -0.59 -10.46 -22.29
C GLY A 321 0.19 -11.62 -21.67
N SER A 322 0.29 -12.73 -22.41
CA SER A 322 1.06 -13.92 -21.98
C SER A 322 2.51 -13.93 -22.51
N GLN A 323 2.84 -13.06 -23.47
CA GLN A 323 4.21 -12.95 -23.96
C GLN A 323 5.05 -12.09 -23.04
N VAL A 324 5.91 -12.73 -22.26
CA VAL A 324 6.78 -12.05 -21.30
C VAL A 324 8.13 -11.74 -21.94
N SER A 325 8.56 -10.46 -21.89
CA SER A 325 9.93 -10.06 -22.20
C SER A 325 10.80 -10.06 -20.94
N HIS A 326 12.07 -10.44 -21.10
CA HIS A 326 13.08 -10.30 -20.06
C HIS A 326 13.86 -8.98 -20.15
N ASN A 327 13.74 -8.28 -21.29
CA ASN A 327 14.45 -7.03 -21.53
C ASN A 327 13.55 -5.82 -21.25
N PHE A 328 13.99 -4.96 -20.34
CA PHE A 328 13.25 -3.77 -19.91
C PHE A 328 13.00 -2.79 -21.07
N LEU A 329 14.03 -2.52 -21.90
CA LEU A 329 13.90 -1.54 -22.99
C LEU A 329 12.98 -2.05 -24.10
N GLU A 330 13.08 -3.32 -24.45
CA GLU A 330 12.18 -3.97 -25.42
C GLU A 330 10.73 -3.95 -24.92
N ASN A 331 10.50 -4.27 -23.65
CA ASN A 331 9.16 -4.23 -23.06
C ASN A 331 8.60 -2.78 -23.04
N LEU A 332 9.42 -1.81 -22.67
CA LEU A 332 9.02 -0.40 -22.67
C LEU A 332 8.66 0.08 -24.09
N GLU A 333 9.48 -0.25 -25.08
CA GLU A 333 9.21 0.08 -26.48
C GLU A 333 7.89 -0.51 -26.96
N ARG A 334 7.63 -1.80 -26.68
CA ARG A 334 6.35 -2.45 -26.99
C ARG A 334 5.19 -1.74 -26.30
N THR A 335 5.32 -1.45 -25.00
CA THR A 335 4.28 -0.76 -24.23
C THR A 335 3.95 0.60 -24.83
N LEU A 336 4.96 1.39 -25.24
CA LEU A 336 4.75 2.72 -25.82
C LEU A 336 4.10 2.69 -27.21
N ASN A 337 4.15 1.57 -27.93
CA ASN A 337 3.49 1.36 -29.21
C ASN A 337 2.04 0.85 -29.10
N GLU A 338 1.59 0.52 -27.90
CA GLU A 338 0.21 0.07 -27.66
C GLU A 338 -0.81 1.21 -27.67
N PRO A 339 -2.10 0.91 -27.86
CA PRO A 339 -3.16 1.90 -27.80
C PRO A 339 -3.15 2.71 -26.52
N GLN A 340 -3.32 4.01 -26.62
CA GLN A 340 -3.25 4.93 -25.49
C GLN A 340 -4.50 5.79 -25.37
N VAL A 341 -4.88 6.09 -24.12
CA VAL A 341 -5.99 6.98 -23.80
C VAL A 341 -5.45 8.33 -23.35
N ASN A 342 -5.87 9.41 -24.03
CA ASN A 342 -5.56 10.78 -23.64
C ASN A 342 -6.81 11.45 -23.08
N SER A 343 -6.69 12.05 -21.89
CA SER A 343 -7.75 12.78 -21.22
C SER A 343 -7.30 14.21 -20.87
N PHE A 344 -8.15 15.18 -21.15
CA PHE A 344 -7.93 16.57 -20.82
C PHE A 344 -9.06 17.05 -19.90
N SER A 345 -8.70 17.69 -18.78
CA SER A 345 -9.65 18.22 -17.81
C SER A 345 -9.32 19.68 -17.52
N LEU A 346 -10.34 20.52 -17.52
CA LEU A 346 -10.24 21.91 -17.09
C LEU A 346 -11.16 22.11 -15.88
N LYS A 347 -10.57 22.54 -14.76
CA LYS A 347 -11.31 22.90 -13.55
C LYS A 347 -11.07 24.37 -13.25
N ILE A 348 -12.16 25.13 -13.08
CA ILE A 348 -12.12 26.53 -12.69
C ILE A 348 -12.87 26.66 -11.36
N LEU A 349 -12.17 27.14 -10.35
CA LEU A 349 -12.74 27.57 -9.06
C LEU A 349 -12.69 29.08 -9.08
N TYR A 350 -13.85 29.73 -8.95
CA TYR A 350 -13.93 31.19 -8.88
C TYR A 350 -14.59 31.57 -7.56
N TYR A 351 -13.84 32.28 -6.75
CA TYR A 351 -14.34 32.79 -5.47
C TYR A 351 -15.06 34.13 -5.69
N ILE A 352 -16.34 34.21 -5.30
CA ILE A 352 -17.16 35.40 -5.39
C ILE A 352 -17.52 35.81 -3.96
N ASP A 353 -17.13 37.02 -3.56
CA ASP A 353 -17.55 37.62 -2.29
C ASP A 353 -18.69 38.63 -2.45
N TYR A 354 -19.41 38.91 -1.37
CA TYR A 354 -20.52 39.84 -1.36
C TYR A 354 -20.12 41.28 -1.82
N PRO A 355 -18.97 41.86 -1.41
CA PRO A 355 -18.49 43.14 -1.93
C PRO A 355 -18.27 43.15 -3.45
N MET A 356 -17.84 42.07 -4.03
CA MET A 356 -17.64 41.92 -5.47
C MET A 356 -18.97 41.96 -6.24
N ILE A 357 -19.98 41.24 -5.73
CA ILE A 357 -21.33 41.24 -6.28
C ILE A 357 -21.91 42.67 -6.22
N LYS A 358 -21.79 43.34 -5.09
CA LYS A 358 -22.31 44.70 -4.89
C LYS A 358 -21.66 45.72 -5.83
N ARG A 359 -20.33 45.62 -6.05
CA ARG A 359 -19.59 46.50 -7.00
C ARG A 359 -20.03 46.29 -8.45
N THR A 360 -20.25 45.03 -8.82
CA THR A 360 -20.66 44.67 -10.20
C THR A 360 -22.10 45.12 -10.46
N ALA A 361 -23.01 44.87 -9.53
CA ALA A 361 -24.38 45.33 -9.60
C ALA A 361 -24.46 46.87 -9.69
N GLY A 362 -23.72 47.61 -8.86
CA GLY A 362 -23.64 49.08 -8.93
C GLY A 362 -23.16 49.64 -10.27
N LYS A 363 -22.22 48.95 -10.95
CA LYS A 363 -21.74 49.37 -12.28
C LYS A 363 -22.76 49.10 -13.40
N VAL A 364 -23.58 48.03 -13.28
CA VAL A 364 -24.62 47.75 -14.28
C VAL A 364 -25.76 48.73 -14.16
N PHE A 365 -26.19 49.10 -12.96
CA PHE A 365 -27.27 50.07 -12.76
C PHE A 365 -26.87 51.53 -13.04
N SER A 366 -25.58 51.89 -12.92
CA SER A 366 -25.11 53.26 -13.26
C SER A 366 -24.87 53.49 -14.77
N LYS A 367 -24.95 52.48 -15.63
CA LYS A 367 -24.85 52.60 -17.09
C LYS A 367 -26.20 52.79 -17.79
N HIS A 368 -27.33 52.74 -17.05
CA HIS A 368 -28.69 52.83 -17.58
C HIS A 368 -29.46 54.00 -16.95
N SER A 369 -28.80 54.84 -16.21
CA SER A 369 -29.23 56.19 -15.79
C SER A 369 -28.29 57.25 -16.43
#